data_dbe93cb4f9bf44e750745f67e48a1afe
#
_entry.id   dbe93cb4f9bf44e750745f67e48a1afe
#
_cell.length_a   1.000
_cell.length_b   1.000
_cell.length_c   1.000
_cell.angle_alpha   90.00
_cell.angle_beta   90.00
_cell.angle_gamma   90.00
#
_symmetry.space_group_name_H-M   'P 1'
#
loop_
_entity.id
_entity.type
_entity.pdbx_description
1 polymer ?
#
loop_
_entity_poly.entity_id
_entity_poly.type
_entity_poly.pdbx_seq_one_letter_code
_entity_poly.pdbx_strand_id
1 'polypeptide(L)'
;EGELEGANTGDVKYHLGFSSNLDTPGGEVHVSLNSNPSHLEIVDPVVIGSVRARQDRIGDEDRSKVIPVLLHGDASFSGQGVVMESLQMSQTRGFYVGGTIHIIVNNQIGFTTSNKYDARSTDYCTDVAKMIQAPVIHVNGDDPEMVVNAVKIATKYRAKFNKDIVI
;
A
#
# COMPACT_ATOMS: atom_id res chain seq x y z
N GLU A 1 11.11 8.15 20.48
CA GLU A 1 10.28 9.27 20.97
C GLU A 1 11.21 10.48 21.11
N GLY A 2 11.27 11.30 20.07
CA GLY A 2 11.96 12.59 20.11
C GLY A 2 11.01 13.62 20.70
N GLU A 3 11.32 14.13 21.87
CA GLU A 3 10.65 15.30 22.43
C GLU A 3 11.03 16.52 21.59
N LEU A 4 10.05 17.04 20.85
CA LEU A 4 10.15 18.37 20.25
C LEU A 4 9.79 19.39 21.32
N GLU A 5 10.79 19.90 22.04
CA GLU A 5 10.63 21.08 22.89
C GLU A 5 10.28 22.30 22.02
N GLY A 6 9.09 22.83 22.19
CA GLY A 6 8.74 24.17 21.76
C GLY A 6 7.66 24.40 20.73
N ALA A 7 6.93 23.37 20.25
CA ALA A 7 5.80 23.58 19.36
C ALA A 7 4.49 23.11 20.00
N ASN A 8 3.65 24.06 20.42
CA ASN A 8 2.31 23.83 20.95
C ASN A 8 1.25 23.48 19.89
N THR A 9 1.64 22.97 18.73
CA THR A 9 0.74 22.52 17.68
C THR A 9 0.96 21.03 17.45
N GLY A 10 0.14 20.20 18.11
CA GLY A 10 0.13 18.77 17.86
C GLY A 10 -0.51 18.46 16.51
N ASP A 11 0.09 17.55 15.76
CA ASP A 11 -0.50 16.93 14.58
C ASP A 11 -0.77 15.45 14.83
N VAL A 12 -1.64 14.83 14.03
CA VAL A 12 -1.90 13.40 14.14
C VAL A 12 -0.72 12.58 13.62
N LYS A 13 -0.41 11.48 14.31
CA LYS A 13 0.81 10.68 14.02
C LYS A 13 0.92 10.20 12.58
N TYR A 14 -0.20 9.90 11.92
CA TYR A 14 -0.18 9.39 10.55
C TYR A 14 0.27 10.44 9.51
N HIS A 15 0.28 11.74 9.87
CA HIS A 15 0.86 12.78 9.01
C HIS A 15 2.39 12.77 9.04
N LEU A 16 2.99 12.14 10.03
CA LEU A 16 4.43 12.12 10.20
C LEU A 16 5.05 10.97 9.40
N GLY A 17 6.10 11.28 8.65
CA GLY A 17 6.94 10.26 8.04
C GLY A 17 7.87 9.63 9.09
N PHE A 18 8.35 8.43 8.81
CA PHE A 18 9.32 7.74 9.66
C PHE A 18 10.21 6.83 8.82
N SER A 19 11.44 6.64 9.24
CA SER A 19 12.30 5.63 8.63
C SER A 19 13.18 4.95 9.67
N SER A 20 13.42 3.66 9.49
CA SER A 20 14.23 2.84 10.38
C SER A 20 14.81 1.65 9.64
N ASN A 21 15.93 1.15 10.15
CA ASN A 21 16.47 -0.12 9.73
C ASN A 21 15.94 -1.24 10.64
N LEU A 22 15.58 -2.35 10.06
CA LEU A 22 15.08 -3.53 10.76
C LEU A 22 15.99 -4.72 10.47
N ASP A 23 16.48 -5.36 11.52
CA ASP A 23 17.20 -6.63 11.40
C ASP A 23 16.21 -7.75 11.09
N THR A 24 16.46 -8.46 10.01
CA THR A 24 15.65 -9.62 9.59
C THR A 24 16.53 -10.86 9.42
N PRO A 25 15.97 -12.07 9.42
CA PRO A 25 16.75 -13.28 9.10
C PRO A 25 17.44 -13.25 7.74
N GLY A 26 16.96 -12.41 6.81
CA GLY A 26 17.55 -12.21 5.49
C GLY A 26 18.57 -11.05 5.42
N GLY A 27 18.85 -10.40 6.54
CA GLY A 27 19.70 -9.23 6.63
C GLY A 27 18.94 -7.95 7.02
N GLU A 28 19.64 -6.83 7.08
CA GLU A 28 19.05 -5.53 7.39
C GLU A 28 18.16 -5.04 6.25
N VAL A 29 16.99 -4.55 6.60
CA VAL A 29 16.02 -3.95 5.66
C VAL A 29 15.69 -2.53 6.11
N HIS A 30 15.85 -1.57 5.22
CA HIS A 30 15.43 -0.19 5.46
C HIS A 30 13.94 -0.03 5.18
N VAL A 31 13.17 0.40 6.16
CA VAL A 31 11.74 0.70 6.04
C VAL A 31 11.53 2.20 6.14
N SER A 32 10.80 2.78 5.19
CA SER A 32 10.48 4.20 5.17
C SER A 32 8.97 4.40 5.01
N LEU A 33 8.37 5.07 5.98
CA LEU A 33 6.97 5.48 5.94
C LEU A 33 6.90 6.92 5.42
N ASN A 34 6.19 7.14 4.34
CA ASN A 34 5.95 8.47 3.81
C ASN A 34 4.95 9.23 4.67
N SER A 35 5.12 10.55 4.76
CA SER A 35 4.10 11.43 5.36
C SER A 35 2.78 11.27 4.62
N ASN A 36 1.69 11.15 5.38
CA ASN A 36 0.35 10.95 4.84
C ASN A 36 -0.51 12.18 5.06
N PRO A 37 -1.08 12.81 4.01
CA PRO A 37 -2.02 13.91 4.16
C PRO A 37 -3.40 13.42 4.59
N SER A 38 -4.32 14.34 4.91
CA SER A 38 -5.70 14.00 5.28
C SER A 38 -6.57 13.57 4.08
N HIS A 39 -6.12 13.76 2.86
CA HIS A 39 -6.80 13.26 1.67
C HIS A 39 -6.54 11.76 1.52
N LEU A 40 -7.59 10.97 1.64
CA LEU A 40 -7.51 9.51 1.53
C LEU A 40 -6.90 9.09 0.18
N GLU A 41 -5.99 8.11 0.25
CA GLU A 41 -5.33 7.47 -0.90
C GLU A 41 -4.40 8.38 -1.74
N ILE A 42 -4.33 9.67 -1.45
CA ILE A 42 -3.50 10.57 -2.26
C ILE A 42 -1.99 10.31 -2.06
N VAL A 43 -1.61 9.60 -1.01
CA VAL A 43 -0.24 9.17 -0.78
C VAL A 43 0.21 8.04 -1.72
N ASP A 44 -0.72 7.30 -2.32
CA ASP A 44 -0.41 6.15 -3.18
C ASP A 44 0.54 6.53 -4.34
N PRO A 45 0.22 7.50 -5.20
CA PRO A 45 1.13 7.92 -6.26
C PRO A 45 2.42 8.55 -5.72
N VAL A 46 2.39 9.15 -4.53
CA VAL A 46 3.59 9.70 -3.88
C VAL A 46 4.56 8.59 -3.49
N VAL A 47 4.05 7.50 -2.88
CA VAL A 47 4.86 6.32 -2.55
C VAL A 47 5.43 5.68 -3.81
N ILE A 48 4.61 5.48 -4.84
CA ILE A 48 5.05 4.90 -6.12
C ILE A 48 6.15 5.76 -6.75
N GLY A 49 5.98 7.07 -6.79
CA GLY A 49 6.99 8.01 -7.29
C GLY A 49 8.28 8.00 -6.48
N SER A 50 8.18 7.94 -5.15
CA SER A 50 9.33 7.84 -4.25
C SER A 50 10.11 6.53 -4.46
N VAL A 51 9.40 5.41 -4.61
CA VAL A 51 10.01 4.11 -4.93
C VAL A 51 10.73 4.17 -6.26
N ARG A 52 10.08 4.70 -7.31
CA ARG A 52 10.69 4.84 -8.63
C ARG A 52 11.98 5.67 -8.58
N ALA A 53 11.95 6.80 -7.90
CA ALA A 53 13.13 7.67 -7.75
C ALA A 53 14.28 6.97 -7.01
N ARG A 54 13.96 6.16 -5.98
CA ARG A 54 14.96 5.37 -5.25
C ARG A 54 15.55 4.26 -6.12
N GLN A 55 14.70 3.53 -6.84
CA GLN A 55 15.13 2.49 -7.79
C GLN A 55 16.09 3.06 -8.84
N ASP A 56 15.73 4.17 -9.46
CA ASP A 56 16.58 4.82 -10.49
C ASP A 56 17.90 5.32 -9.90
N ARG A 57 17.89 5.86 -8.67
CA ARG A 57 19.10 6.36 -7.99
C ARG A 57 20.11 5.26 -7.68
N ILE A 58 19.64 4.06 -7.33
CA ILE A 58 20.53 2.93 -6.99
C ILE A 58 20.77 1.96 -8.14
N GLY A 59 20.23 2.25 -9.35
CA GLY A 59 20.35 1.37 -10.50
C GLY A 59 19.62 0.03 -10.32
N ASP A 60 18.44 0.05 -9.68
CA ASP A 60 17.60 -1.14 -9.49
C ASP A 60 16.76 -1.41 -10.75
N GLU A 61 17.43 -1.88 -11.80
CA GLU A 61 16.78 -2.14 -13.10
C GLU A 61 15.72 -3.23 -13.02
N ASP A 62 15.97 -4.26 -12.21
CA ASP A 62 15.06 -5.38 -11.99
C ASP A 62 13.84 -5.04 -11.11
N ARG A 63 13.83 -3.84 -10.51
CA ARG A 63 12.78 -3.41 -9.58
C ARG A 63 12.61 -4.35 -8.38
N SER A 64 13.70 -4.98 -7.94
CA SER A 64 13.70 -6.02 -6.90
C SER A 64 14.14 -5.52 -5.52
N LYS A 65 14.87 -4.39 -5.44
CA LYS A 65 15.50 -3.90 -4.21
C LYS A 65 14.63 -2.93 -3.42
N VAL A 66 13.79 -2.15 -4.11
CA VAL A 66 12.88 -1.19 -3.46
C VAL A 66 11.44 -1.54 -3.83
N ILE A 67 10.63 -1.80 -2.82
CA ILE A 67 9.26 -2.33 -2.98
C ILE A 67 8.26 -1.35 -2.38
N PRO A 68 7.22 -0.91 -3.12
CA PRO A 68 6.11 -0.18 -2.56
C PRO A 68 5.15 -1.12 -1.83
N VAL A 69 4.72 -0.70 -0.64
CA VAL A 69 3.65 -1.33 0.12
C VAL A 69 2.65 -0.24 0.48
N LEU A 70 1.39 -0.42 0.12
CA LEU A 70 0.30 0.51 0.39
C LEU A 70 -0.70 -0.14 1.33
N LEU A 71 -1.06 0.56 2.40
CA LEU A 71 -2.08 0.13 3.35
C LEU A 71 -3.34 0.97 3.15
N HIS A 72 -4.46 0.31 2.93
CA HIS A 72 -5.73 0.94 2.58
C HIS A 72 -6.82 0.60 3.59
N GLY A 73 -7.78 1.51 3.74
CA GLY A 73 -9.11 1.16 4.23
C GLY A 73 -9.98 0.66 3.07
N ASP A 74 -10.95 -0.22 3.34
CA ASP A 74 -11.79 -0.83 2.30
C ASP A 74 -12.67 0.19 1.57
N ALA A 75 -13.25 1.14 2.30
CA ALA A 75 -14.10 2.17 1.71
C ALA A 75 -13.31 3.14 0.83
N SER A 76 -12.12 3.56 1.26
CA SER A 76 -11.26 4.46 0.49
C SER A 76 -10.70 3.77 -0.75
N PHE A 77 -10.24 2.54 -0.63
CA PHE A 77 -9.72 1.77 -1.77
C PHE A 77 -10.74 1.64 -2.89
N SER A 78 -11.99 1.34 -2.56
CA SER A 78 -13.06 1.20 -3.55
C SER A 78 -13.63 2.53 -4.07
N GLY A 79 -13.54 3.60 -3.28
CA GLY A 79 -14.28 4.84 -3.53
C GLY A 79 -13.45 6.05 -3.98
N GLN A 80 -12.13 6.01 -3.85
CA GLN A 80 -11.26 7.13 -4.24
C GLN A 80 -10.69 6.90 -5.65
N GLY A 81 -10.99 7.84 -6.57
CA GLY A 81 -10.57 7.75 -7.97
C GLY A 81 -9.05 7.61 -8.16
N VAL A 82 -8.25 8.22 -7.28
CA VAL A 82 -6.79 8.15 -7.32
C VAL A 82 -6.25 6.72 -7.21
N VAL A 83 -6.97 5.80 -6.55
CA VAL A 83 -6.61 4.37 -6.51
C VAL A 83 -6.68 3.77 -7.91
N MET A 84 -7.80 3.99 -8.62
CA MET A 84 -7.98 3.49 -9.99
C MET A 84 -6.97 4.09 -10.96
N GLU A 85 -6.67 5.38 -10.82
CA GLU A 85 -5.64 6.06 -11.61
C GLU A 85 -4.25 5.47 -11.34
N SER A 86 -3.90 5.23 -10.07
CA SER A 86 -2.63 4.61 -9.68
C SER A 86 -2.51 3.18 -10.22
N LEU A 87 -3.58 2.38 -10.14
CA LEU A 87 -3.63 1.04 -10.72
C LEU A 87 -3.43 1.07 -12.24
N GLN A 88 -4.07 2.01 -12.96
CA GLN A 88 -3.90 2.16 -14.41
C GLN A 88 -2.48 2.59 -14.80
N MET A 89 -1.76 3.30 -13.93
CA MET A 89 -0.36 3.69 -14.17
C MET A 89 0.63 2.55 -13.88
N SER A 90 0.27 1.54 -13.10
CA SER A 90 1.19 0.56 -12.49
C SER A 90 2.08 -0.20 -13.48
N GLN A 91 1.61 -0.45 -14.70
CA GLN A 91 2.37 -1.15 -15.75
C GLN A 91 2.77 -0.22 -16.91
N THR A 92 2.54 1.08 -16.78
CA THR A 92 2.95 2.02 -17.82
C THR A 92 4.44 2.37 -17.69
N ARG A 93 5.11 2.54 -18.83
CA ARG A 93 6.57 2.71 -18.89
C ARG A 93 7.12 3.82 -17.98
N GLY A 94 6.41 4.94 -17.90
CA GLY A 94 6.84 6.11 -17.13
C GLY A 94 6.71 5.93 -15.61
N PHE A 95 5.80 5.05 -15.15
CA PHE A 95 5.43 4.92 -13.74
C PHE A 95 5.73 3.54 -13.15
N TYR A 96 6.18 2.61 -13.97
CA TYR A 96 6.46 1.22 -13.58
C TYR A 96 7.50 1.11 -12.47
N VAL A 97 7.17 0.37 -11.42
CA VAL A 97 8.03 0.13 -10.24
C VAL A 97 8.23 -1.35 -9.91
N GLY A 98 7.79 -2.25 -10.80
CA GLY A 98 7.87 -3.69 -10.58
C GLY A 98 6.75 -4.24 -9.69
N GLY A 99 5.61 -3.55 -9.68
CA GLY A 99 4.42 -3.95 -8.91
C GLY A 99 4.41 -3.44 -7.48
N THR A 100 3.20 -3.28 -6.96
CA THR A 100 2.89 -2.81 -5.61
C THR A 100 2.19 -3.92 -4.83
N ILE A 101 2.49 -4.04 -3.54
CA ILE A 101 1.73 -4.87 -2.61
C ILE A 101 0.71 -3.98 -1.92
N HIS A 102 -0.57 -4.22 -2.19
CA HIS A 102 -1.69 -3.52 -1.57
C HIS A 102 -2.23 -4.37 -0.42
N ILE A 103 -2.32 -3.79 0.77
CA ILE A 103 -2.88 -4.43 1.95
C ILE A 103 -4.12 -3.67 2.37
N ILE A 104 -5.28 -4.31 2.32
CA ILE A 104 -6.55 -3.69 2.68
C ILE A 104 -6.99 -4.19 4.05
N VAL A 105 -7.07 -3.25 5.00
CA VAL A 105 -7.70 -3.51 6.30
C VAL A 105 -9.20 -3.40 6.11
N ASN A 106 -9.84 -4.52 5.74
CA ASN A 106 -11.26 -4.58 5.47
C ASN A 106 -12.05 -4.72 6.77
N ASN A 107 -12.18 -3.63 7.50
CA ASN A 107 -12.99 -3.56 8.72
C ASN A 107 -14.46 -3.24 8.45
N GLN A 108 -14.85 -3.07 7.20
CA GLN A 108 -16.21 -2.77 6.74
C GLN A 108 -16.77 -1.44 7.29
N ILE A 109 -15.86 -0.51 7.63
CA ILE A 109 -16.23 0.82 8.12
C ILE A 109 -16.03 1.84 7.00
N GLY A 110 -17.09 2.55 6.65
CA GLY A 110 -17.10 3.61 5.64
C GLY A 110 -17.55 4.94 6.23
N PHE A 111 -16.77 5.55 7.13
CA PHE A 111 -17.15 6.79 7.83
C PHE A 111 -18.51 6.70 8.51
N THR A 112 -19.52 7.41 7.98
CA THR A 112 -20.89 7.41 8.50
C THR A 112 -21.79 6.33 7.88
N THR A 113 -21.29 5.58 6.90
CA THR A 113 -22.03 4.51 6.23
C THR A 113 -21.84 3.19 6.96
N SER A 114 -22.85 2.72 7.66
CA SER A 114 -22.81 1.48 8.45
C SER A 114 -23.47 0.29 7.77
N ASN A 115 -24.39 0.55 6.82
CA ASN A 115 -25.10 -0.50 6.11
C ASN A 115 -24.33 -0.90 4.84
N LYS A 116 -24.02 -2.17 4.71
CA LYS A 116 -23.29 -2.70 3.54
C LYS A 116 -23.99 -2.45 2.20
N TYR A 117 -25.32 -2.38 2.18
CA TYR A 117 -26.09 -2.13 0.97
C TYR A 117 -26.03 -0.68 0.49
N ASP A 118 -25.59 0.23 1.37
CA ASP A 118 -25.42 1.64 1.05
C ASP A 118 -23.94 1.99 0.76
N ALA A 119 -23.02 1.03 0.99
CA ALA A 119 -21.58 1.29 0.93
C ALA A 119 -21.04 1.31 -0.50
N ARG A 120 -21.38 0.34 -1.32
CA ARG A 120 -20.90 0.20 -2.70
C ARG A 120 -21.74 -0.79 -3.50
N SER A 121 -21.64 -0.71 -4.82
CA SER A 121 -22.35 -1.60 -5.75
C SER A 121 -21.71 -2.99 -5.88
N THR A 122 -20.42 -3.12 -5.60
CA THR A 122 -19.68 -4.37 -5.72
C THR A 122 -19.67 -5.16 -4.41
N ASP A 123 -19.57 -6.48 -4.49
CA ASP A 123 -19.49 -7.35 -3.31
C ASP A 123 -18.20 -7.11 -2.53
N TYR A 124 -17.09 -6.87 -3.22
CA TYR A 124 -15.78 -6.65 -2.61
C TYR A 124 -15.22 -5.28 -2.95
N CYS A 125 -14.58 -4.64 -1.96
CA CYS A 125 -13.84 -3.40 -2.18
C CYS A 125 -12.69 -3.58 -3.18
N THR A 126 -12.17 -4.81 -3.30
CA THR A 126 -11.09 -5.18 -4.20
C THR A 126 -11.48 -5.31 -5.66
N ASP A 127 -12.77 -5.18 -5.99
CA ASP A 127 -13.24 -5.34 -7.37
C ASP A 127 -12.64 -4.30 -8.33
N VAL A 128 -12.21 -3.14 -7.83
CA VAL A 128 -11.49 -2.13 -8.62
C VAL A 128 -10.14 -2.66 -9.13
N ALA A 129 -9.49 -3.58 -8.42
CA ALA A 129 -8.22 -4.17 -8.84
C ALA A 129 -8.36 -5.14 -10.03
N LYS A 130 -9.58 -5.59 -10.33
CA LYS A 130 -9.88 -6.41 -11.51
C LYS A 130 -9.59 -5.69 -12.82
N MET A 131 -9.61 -4.35 -12.83
CA MET A 131 -9.28 -3.55 -14.02
C MET A 131 -7.90 -3.90 -14.59
N ILE A 132 -6.94 -4.16 -13.73
CA ILE A 132 -5.57 -4.52 -14.11
C ILE A 132 -5.29 -6.01 -13.96
N GLN A 133 -6.31 -6.80 -13.67
CA GLN A 133 -6.22 -8.25 -13.42
C GLN A 133 -5.22 -8.59 -12.30
N ALA A 134 -5.14 -7.75 -11.28
CA ALA A 134 -4.33 -8.02 -10.11
C ALA A 134 -4.93 -9.19 -9.32
N PRO A 135 -4.12 -10.17 -8.89
CA PRO A 135 -4.59 -11.19 -7.98
C PRO A 135 -5.02 -10.60 -6.65
N VAL A 136 -6.06 -11.17 -6.07
CA VAL A 136 -6.58 -10.80 -4.75
C VAL A 136 -6.53 -12.01 -3.84
N ILE A 137 -5.95 -11.83 -2.66
CA ILE A 137 -5.90 -12.84 -1.59
C ILE A 137 -6.82 -12.37 -0.46
N HIS A 138 -7.87 -13.12 -0.19
CA HIS A 138 -8.68 -12.90 1.00
C HIS A 138 -8.14 -13.75 2.15
N VAL A 139 -7.84 -13.11 3.27
CA VAL A 139 -7.32 -13.77 4.47
C VAL A 139 -8.07 -13.27 5.70
N ASN A 140 -8.33 -14.19 6.64
CA ASN A 140 -8.90 -13.81 7.93
C ASN A 140 -7.85 -13.05 8.76
N GLY A 141 -8.12 -11.78 9.07
CA GLY A 141 -7.23 -10.92 9.86
C GLY A 141 -7.03 -11.38 11.30
N ASP A 142 -7.92 -12.23 11.84
CA ASP A 142 -7.80 -12.82 13.17
C ASP A 142 -6.87 -14.04 13.21
N ASP A 143 -6.35 -14.46 12.05
CA ASP A 143 -5.39 -15.56 11.94
C ASP A 143 -4.02 -15.02 11.49
N PRO A 144 -3.13 -14.67 12.44
CA PRO A 144 -1.85 -14.04 12.12
C PRO A 144 -0.91 -14.94 11.30
N GLU A 145 -1.00 -16.27 11.46
CA GLU A 145 -0.18 -17.19 10.66
C GLU A 145 -0.59 -17.17 9.19
N MET A 146 -1.90 -17.18 8.93
CA MET A 146 -2.42 -17.08 7.57
C MET A 146 -2.16 -15.72 6.94
N VAL A 147 -2.21 -14.62 7.73
CA VAL A 147 -1.83 -13.29 7.26
C VAL A 147 -0.36 -13.28 6.82
N VAL A 148 0.55 -13.83 7.62
CA VAL A 148 1.98 -13.94 7.26
C VAL A 148 2.16 -14.80 6.00
N ASN A 149 1.42 -15.89 5.86
CA ASN A 149 1.48 -16.73 4.67
C ASN A 149 0.97 -15.99 3.41
N ALA A 150 -0.11 -15.22 3.52
CA ALA A 150 -0.62 -14.38 2.44
C ALA A 150 0.43 -13.37 1.98
N VAL A 151 1.09 -12.68 2.92
CA VAL A 151 2.17 -11.73 2.61
C VAL A 151 3.35 -12.42 1.93
N LYS A 152 3.74 -13.62 2.39
CA LYS A 152 4.81 -14.41 1.73
C LYS A 152 4.45 -14.76 0.27
N ILE A 153 3.20 -15.12 0.01
CA ILE A 153 2.71 -15.42 -1.34
C ILE A 153 2.74 -14.14 -2.19
N ALA A 154 2.22 -13.04 -1.65
CA ALA A 154 2.18 -11.76 -2.35
C ALA A 154 3.58 -11.25 -2.71
N THR A 155 4.53 -11.34 -1.78
CA THR A 155 5.92 -10.94 -2.01
C THR A 155 6.57 -11.78 -3.11
N LYS A 156 6.37 -13.11 -3.08
CA LYS A 156 6.87 -14.01 -4.13
C LYS A 156 6.23 -13.75 -5.48
N TYR A 157 4.92 -13.47 -5.50
CA TYR A 157 4.20 -13.13 -6.73
C TYR A 157 4.76 -11.84 -7.33
N ARG A 158 4.84 -10.78 -6.54
CA ARG A 158 5.40 -9.48 -6.95
C ARG A 158 6.83 -9.66 -7.49
N ALA A 159 7.69 -10.38 -6.78
CA ALA A 159 9.07 -10.61 -7.18
C ALA A 159 9.20 -11.42 -8.49
N LYS A 160 8.27 -12.36 -8.72
CA LYS A 160 8.30 -13.22 -9.92
C LYS A 160 7.70 -12.56 -11.15
N PHE A 161 6.62 -11.82 -10.98
CA PHE A 161 5.83 -11.31 -12.10
C PHE A 161 5.95 -9.80 -12.29
N ASN A 162 6.54 -9.08 -11.34
CA ASN A 162 6.67 -7.63 -11.36
C ASN A 162 5.32 -6.92 -11.57
N LYS A 163 4.26 -7.42 -10.91
CA LYS A 163 2.88 -6.92 -10.99
C LYS A 163 2.31 -6.67 -9.61
N ASP A 164 1.26 -5.85 -9.59
CA ASP A 164 0.51 -5.55 -8.38
C ASP A 164 -0.23 -6.78 -7.87
N ILE A 165 -0.39 -6.86 -6.56
CA ILE A 165 -1.16 -7.87 -5.87
C ILE A 165 -1.86 -7.25 -4.66
N VAL A 166 -3.06 -7.75 -4.34
CA VAL A 166 -3.91 -7.23 -3.25
C VAL A 166 -4.14 -8.32 -2.21
N ILE A 167 -4.03 -7.95 -0.93
CA ILE A 167 -4.34 -8.80 0.24
C ILE A 167 -5.48 -8.15 1.03
#